data_a333ac65ffe5a942d2109d8e9704c1ea
#
_entry.id   a333ac65ffe5a942d2109d8e9704c1ea
#
_cell.length_a   1.000
_cell.length_b   1.000
_cell.length_c   1.000
_cell.angle_alpha   90.00
_cell.angle_beta   90.00
_cell.angle_gamma   90.00
#
_symmetry.space_group_name_H-M   'P 1'
#
loop_
_entity.id
_entity.type
_entity.pdbx_description
1 polymer ?
#
loop_
_entity_poly.entity_id
_entity_poly.type
_entity_poly.pdbx_seq_one_letter_code
_entity_poly.pdbx_strand_id
1 'polypeptide(L)'
;DELGDELIAKANEAGINTVIQRNAWPTSTVEVALKNGIPEYTIVKGVAWDHILYTRQLIDVVSKADAVCFGTLALRSPESHATITELLKHTKPGAMKFFDINLRGDHYSKELIEELLKAATVFKINDEELLLLRDMFDIRGTSGEDASRLFIEEFGLDYVILTAGSAYSTIISRKGEVSTLDTPHVEVNDTVGAGDSFSGTFTARILLGDTLAEAHRKAVNT
;
A
#
# COMPACT_ATOMS: atom_id res chain seq x y z
N ASP A 1 12.22 -22.03 -3.13
CA ASP A 1 11.71 -23.09 -2.25
C ASP A 1 10.26 -23.42 -2.63
N GLU A 2 9.70 -24.47 -2.02
CA GLU A 2 8.35 -24.98 -2.33
C GLU A 2 7.27 -23.92 -2.13
N LEU A 3 7.36 -23.11 -1.05
CA LEU A 3 6.39 -22.05 -0.78
C LEU A 3 6.40 -20.98 -1.87
N GLY A 4 7.59 -20.59 -2.32
CA GLY A 4 7.73 -19.63 -3.42
C GLY A 4 7.21 -20.19 -4.75
N ASP A 5 7.39 -21.48 -5.00
CA ASP A 5 6.87 -22.14 -6.20
C ASP A 5 5.34 -22.23 -6.16
N GLU A 6 4.75 -22.52 -4.99
CA GLU A 6 3.29 -22.50 -4.78
C GLU A 6 2.70 -21.10 -4.98
N LEU A 7 3.34 -20.06 -4.45
CA LEU A 7 2.90 -18.67 -4.60
C LEU A 7 2.86 -18.27 -6.09
N ILE A 8 3.92 -18.60 -6.85
CA ILE A 8 3.99 -18.33 -8.28
C ILE A 8 2.91 -19.11 -9.05
N ALA A 9 2.69 -20.37 -8.68
CA ALA A 9 1.67 -21.19 -9.33
C ALA A 9 0.27 -20.59 -9.11
N LYS A 10 -0.10 -20.22 -7.87
CA LYS A 10 -1.38 -19.56 -7.56
C LYS A 10 -1.58 -18.25 -8.31
N ALA A 11 -0.53 -17.42 -8.40
CA ALA A 11 -0.62 -16.18 -9.16
C ALA A 11 -0.87 -16.43 -10.66
N ASN A 12 -0.19 -17.42 -11.25
CA ASN A 12 -0.39 -17.80 -12.63
C ASN A 12 -1.79 -18.38 -12.89
N GLU A 13 -2.31 -19.22 -11.98
CA GLU A 13 -3.68 -19.76 -12.05
C GLU A 13 -4.73 -18.63 -12.00
N ALA A 14 -4.46 -17.56 -11.24
CA ALA A 14 -5.29 -16.36 -11.20
C ALA A 14 -5.12 -15.47 -12.45
N GLY A 15 -4.30 -15.86 -13.42
CA GLY A 15 -4.06 -15.09 -14.66
C GLY A 15 -3.16 -13.87 -14.46
N ILE A 16 -2.41 -13.80 -13.36
CA ILE A 16 -1.49 -12.70 -13.08
C ILE A 16 -0.14 -12.96 -13.75
N ASN A 17 0.32 -12.05 -14.59
CA ASN A 17 1.67 -12.09 -15.16
C ASN A 17 2.69 -11.69 -14.10
N THR A 18 3.50 -12.64 -13.65
CA THR A 18 4.45 -12.41 -12.56
C THR A 18 5.86 -12.12 -13.09
N VAL A 19 6.53 -11.16 -12.44
CA VAL A 19 7.97 -10.92 -12.57
C VAL A 19 8.57 -11.02 -11.18
N ILE A 20 8.79 -12.25 -10.73
CA ILE A 20 9.26 -12.56 -9.38
C ILE A 20 10.72 -13.00 -9.45
N GLN A 21 11.59 -12.31 -8.75
CA GLN A 21 12.99 -12.68 -8.61
C GLN A 21 13.13 -13.92 -7.75
N ARG A 22 14.06 -14.80 -8.13
CA ARG A 22 14.46 -15.94 -7.32
C ARG A 22 15.85 -15.66 -6.73
N ASN A 23 16.00 -15.90 -5.45
CA ASN A 23 17.26 -15.75 -4.75
C ASN A 23 17.47 -16.91 -3.76
N ALA A 24 18.56 -16.89 -3.00
CA ALA A 24 18.90 -17.95 -2.05
C ALA A 24 18.18 -17.83 -0.69
N TRP A 25 17.42 -16.76 -0.47
CA TRP A 25 16.73 -16.51 0.77
C TRP A 25 15.35 -17.21 0.79
N PRO A 26 14.85 -17.61 1.96
CA PRO A 26 13.56 -18.30 2.06
C PRO A 26 12.40 -17.38 1.68
N THR A 27 11.31 -17.97 1.19
CA THR A 27 10.05 -17.26 1.01
C THR A 27 9.53 -16.80 2.38
N SER A 28 8.98 -15.59 2.43
CA SER A 28 8.49 -15.01 3.69
C SER A 28 7.31 -15.78 4.25
N THR A 29 7.30 -15.90 5.57
CA THR A 29 6.19 -16.43 6.35
C THR A 29 5.83 -15.47 7.48
N VAL A 30 4.60 -15.57 7.96
CA VAL A 30 4.16 -14.94 9.19
C VAL A 30 3.98 -16.01 10.23
N GLU A 31 4.76 -15.93 11.32
CA GLU A 31 4.62 -16.85 12.45
C GLU A 31 3.50 -16.33 13.36
N VAL A 32 2.62 -17.23 13.75
CA VAL A 32 1.51 -16.92 14.66
C VAL A 32 1.72 -17.68 15.98
N ALA A 33 1.96 -16.93 17.05
CA ALA A 33 2.05 -17.48 18.40
C ALA A 33 0.81 -17.08 19.21
N LEU A 34 0.22 -18.02 19.94
CA LEU A 34 -0.88 -17.72 20.85
C LEU A 34 -0.32 -17.40 22.24
N LYS A 35 -0.48 -16.16 22.69
CA LYS A 35 -0.11 -15.72 24.02
C LYS A 35 -1.36 -15.39 24.83
N ASN A 36 -1.67 -16.20 25.80
CA ASN A 36 -2.91 -16.08 26.59
C ASN A 36 -4.19 -16.10 25.72
N GLY A 37 -4.20 -16.86 24.62
CA GLY A 37 -5.32 -16.92 23.69
C GLY A 37 -5.39 -15.78 22.67
N ILE A 38 -4.46 -14.83 22.72
CA ILE A 38 -4.36 -13.70 21.78
C ILE A 38 -3.26 -14.03 20.76
N PRO A 39 -3.54 -13.96 19.43
CA PRO A 39 -2.51 -14.19 18.42
C PRO A 39 -1.51 -13.03 18.37
N GLU A 40 -0.23 -13.36 18.49
CA GLU A 40 0.90 -12.47 18.17
C GLU A 40 1.46 -12.87 16.80
N TYR A 41 1.61 -11.90 15.92
CA TYR A 41 2.12 -12.09 14.55
C TYR A 41 3.56 -11.61 14.46
N THR A 42 4.45 -12.49 14.01
CA THR A 42 5.85 -12.13 13.73
C THR A 42 6.14 -12.27 12.26
N ILE A 43 6.49 -11.17 11.61
CA ILE A 43 6.92 -11.15 10.21
C ILE A 43 8.41 -11.46 10.17
N VAL A 44 8.77 -12.65 9.66
CA VAL A 44 10.15 -13.13 9.63
C VAL A 44 11.04 -12.17 8.83
N LYS A 45 12.25 -11.88 9.36
CA LYS A 45 13.28 -11.06 8.69
C LYS A 45 14.30 -11.95 7.98
N GLY A 46 15.04 -11.38 7.01
CA GLY A 46 16.04 -12.13 6.25
C GLY A 46 15.40 -13.11 5.27
N VAL A 47 14.37 -12.69 4.59
CA VAL A 47 13.60 -13.46 3.62
C VAL A 47 13.78 -12.89 2.21
N ALA A 48 13.28 -13.60 1.20
CA ALA A 48 13.53 -13.27 -0.21
C ALA A 48 13.23 -11.81 -0.60
N TRP A 49 12.15 -11.22 -0.10
CA TRP A 49 11.78 -9.84 -0.44
C TRP A 49 12.56 -8.77 0.36
N ASP A 50 13.39 -9.15 1.32
CA ASP A 50 14.38 -8.26 1.92
C ASP A 50 15.60 -8.04 0.99
N HIS A 51 15.71 -8.82 -0.11
CA HIS A 51 16.83 -8.86 -1.05
C HIS A 51 16.36 -8.68 -2.51
N ILE A 52 15.54 -7.67 -2.77
CA ILE A 52 15.08 -7.31 -4.11
C ILE A 52 16.22 -6.62 -4.86
N LEU A 53 16.70 -7.25 -5.94
CA LEU A 53 17.80 -6.72 -6.75
C LEU A 53 17.30 -5.72 -7.80
N TYR A 54 18.04 -4.63 -7.98
CA TYR A 54 17.82 -3.69 -9.05
C TYR A 54 18.25 -4.30 -10.39
N THR A 55 17.29 -4.60 -11.28
CA THR A 55 17.54 -5.29 -12.54
C THR A 55 16.92 -4.55 -13.72
N ARG A 56 17.49 -4.75 -14.90
CA ARG A 56 16.93 -4.23 -16.15
C ARG A 56 15.48 -4.66 -16.37
N GLN A 57 15.16 -5.91 -16.05
CA GLN A 57 13.80 -6.43 -16.17
C GLN A 57 12.80 -5.63 -15.32
N LEU A 58 13.12 -5.31 -14.06
CA LEU A 58 12.25 -4.50 -13.20
C LEU A 58 12.10 -3.07 -13.73
N ILE A 59 13.19 -2.46 -14.23
CA ILE A 59 13.13 -1.14 -14.87
C ILE A 59 12.17 -1.17 -16.06
N ASP A 60 12.29 -2.17 -16.93
CA ASP A 60 11.45 -2.31 -18.13
C ASP A 60 9.96 -2.50 -17.77
N VAL A 61 9.64 -3.17 -16.66
CA VAL A 61 8.27 -3.32 -16.17
C VAL A 61 7.75 -2.00 -15.59
N VAL A 62 8.50 -1.40 -14.65
CA VAL A 62 8.07 -0.19 -13.94
C VAL A 62 7.93 1.00 -14.90
N SER A 63 8.82 1.13 -15.88
CA SER A 63 8.77 2.22 -16.87
C SER A 63 7.54 2.18 -17.79
N LYS A 64 6.86 1.04 -17.88
CA LYS A 64 5.63 0.86 -18.68
C LYS A 64 4.37 0.85 -17.84
N ALA A 65 4.49 0.70 -16.52
CA ALA A 65 3.36 0.58 -15.61
C ALA A 65 2.54 1.87 -15.58
N ASP A 66 1.21 1.73 -15.54
CA ASP A 66 0.26 2.83 -15.31
C ASP A 66 0.12 3.14 -13.83
N ALA A 67 0.38 2.14 -12.99
CA ALA A 67 0.46 2.31 -11.54
C ALA A 67 1.56 1.43 -10.94
N VAL A 68 2.14 1.89 -9.83
CA VAL A 68 3.05 1.13 -8.97
C VAL A 68 2.57 1.27 -7.54
N CYS A 69 2.32 0.13 -6.87
CA CYS A 69 1.94 0.10 -5.45
C CYS A 69 3.15 -0.30 -4.60
N PHE A 70 3.33 0.39 -3.49
CA PHE A 70 4.42 0.13 -2.55
C PHE A 70 4.00 0.52 -1.12
N GLY A 71 4.73 -0.01 -0.13
CA GLY A 71 4.48 0.24 1.30
C GLY A 71 5.76 0.19 2.10
N THR A 72 5.69 0.54 3.41
CA THR A 72 6.86 0.63 4.29
C THR A 72 7.58 -0.69 4.50
N LEU A 73 6.82 -1.78 4.65
CA LEU A 73 7.35 -3.08 5.04
C LEU A 73 8.37 -3.65 4.05
N ALA A 74 8.14 -3.48 2.74
CA ALA A 74 9.05 -3.95 1.70
C ALA A 74 10.39 -3.17 1.68
N LEU A 75 10.44 -2.00 2.33
CA LEU A 75 11.62 -1.15 2.41
C LEU A 75 12.38 -1.30 3.74
N ARG A 76 12.04 -2.28 4.58
CA ARG A 76 12.70 -2.49 5.88
C ARG A 76 14.17 -2.90 5.78
N SER A 77 14.58 -3.50 4.66
CA SER A 77 15.99 -3.83 4.42
C SER A 77 16.66 -2.78 3.54
N PRO A 78 17.92 -2.43 3.78
CA PRO A 78 18.64 -1.44 2.98
C PRO A 78 18.73 -1.79 1.48
N GLU A 79 18.84 -3.07 1.14
CA GLU A 79 18.95 -3.54 -0.24
C GLU A 79 17.64 -3.33 -1.01
N SER A 80 16.53 -3.81 -0.48
CA SER A 80 15.22 -3.61 -1.10
C SER A 80 14.78 -2.15 -1.08
N HIS A 81 15.12 -1.40 -0.02
CA HIS A 81 14.89 0.05 0.05
C HIS A 81 15.58 0.77 -1.12
N ALA A 82 16.89 0.58 -1.29
CA ALA A 82 17.63 1.20 -2.39
C ALA A 82 17.06 0.82 -3.77
N THR A 83 16.68 -0.45 -3.94
CA THR A 83 16.07 -0.93 -5.19
C THR A 83 14.72 -0.29 -5.46
N ILE A 84 13.81 -0.30 -4.49
CA ILE A 84 12.44 0.19 -4.69
C ILE A 84 12.44 1.70 -4.92
N THR A 85 13.19 2.48 -4.12
CA THR A 85 13.27 3.93 -4.28
C THR A 85 13.88 4.32 -5.62
N GLU A 86 14.86 3.57 -6.12
CA GLU A 86 15.41 3.81 -7.46
C GLU A 86 14.41 3.43 -8.56
N LEU A 87 13.68 2.31 -8.44
CA LEU A 87 12.65 1.91 -9.39
C LEU A 87 11.52 2.94 -9.50
N LEU A 88 11.11 3.56 -8.40
CA LEU A 88 10.07 4.61 -8.43
C LEU A 88 10.46 5.83 -9.29
N LYS A 89 11.75 6.11 -9.47
CA LYS A 89 12.23 7.18 -10.36
C LYS A 89 12.08 6.82 -11.84
N HIS A 90 11.97 5.54 -12.17
CA HIS A 90 11.78 5.06 -13.53
C HIS A 90 10.32 4.95 -13.98
N THR A 91 9.36 5.27 -13.11
CA THR A 91 7.95 5.32 -13.50
C THR A 91 7.72 6.34 -14.61
N LYS A 92 6.85 6.01 -15.57
CA LYS A 92 6.53 6.95 -16.66
C LYS A 92 5.80 8.19 -16.12
N PRO A 93 5.89 9.34 -16.80
CA PRO A 93 5.11 10.53 -16.45
C PRO A 93 3.61 10.21 -16.37
N GLY A 94 2.96 10.64 -15.29
CA GLY A 94 1.52 10.41 -15.05
C GLY A 94 1.17 9.03 -14.49
N ALA A 95 2.14 8.14 -14.28
CA ALA A 95 1.89 6.89 -13.57
C ALA A 95 1.44 7.15 -12.13
N MET A 96 0.43 6.42 -11.69
CA MET A 96 -0.03 6.45 -10.31
C MET A 96 0.99 5.74 -9.41
N LYS A 97 1.52 6.47 -8.42
CA LYS A 97 2.41 5.93 -7.39
C LYS A 97 1.63 5.80 -6.10
N PHE A 98 1.09 4.60 -5.88
CA PHE A 98 0.19 4.29 -4.78
C PHE A 98 0.98 3.83 -3.55
N PHE A 99 1.06 4.69 -2.55
CA PHE A 99 1.66 4.39 -1.26
C PHE A 99 0.57 3.93 -0.28
N ASP A 100 0.51 2.62 -0.02
CA ASP A 100 -0.27 2.03 1.08
C ASP A 100 0.66 1.91 2.29
N ILE A 101 0.47 2.76 3.31
CA ILE A 101 1.42 2.85 4.42
C ILE A 101 1.51 1.56 5.21
N ASN A 102 0.37 0.98 5.56
CA ASN A 102 0.19 -0.35 6.15
C ASN A 102 1.27 -0.71 7.18
N LEU A 103 1.37 0.08 8.24
CA LEU A 103 2.43 -0.01 9.26
C LEU A 103 2.45 -1.39 9.94
N ARG A 104 3.62 -1.97 10.09
CA ARG A 104 3.81 -3.27 10.74
C ARG A 104 4.98 -3.21 11.72
N GLY A 105 4.69 -3.52 12.99
CA GLY A 105 5.71 -3.59 14.04
C GLY A 105 6.54 -2.30 14.13
N ASP A 106 7.85 -2.46 14.09
CA ASP A 106 8.86 -1.39 14.13
C ASP A 106 9.52 -1.12 12.75
N HIS A 107 8.90 -1.58 11.66
CA HIS A 107 9.49 -1.52 10.31
C HIS A 107 9.21 -0.21 9.57
N TYR A 108 9.21 0.91 10.29
CA TYR A 108 9.03 2.25 9.73
C TYR A 108 9.78 3.30 10.56
N SER A 109 10.06 4.43 9.93
CA SER A 109 10.54 5.64 10.60
C SER A 109 9.89 6.87 9.96
N LYS A 110 10.00 8.01 10.63
CA LYS A 110 9.51 9.29 10.07
C LYS A 110 10.16 9.58 8.73
N GLU A 111 11.48 9.41 8.65
CA GLU A 111 12.29 9.69 7.46
C GLU A 111 11.86 8.80 6.28
N LEU A 112 11.64 7.49 6.53
CA LEU A 112 11.15 6.57 5.52
C LEU A 112 9.77 6.97 5.02
N ILE A 113 8.82 7.26 5.93
CA ILE A 113 7.47 7.66 5.55
C ILE A 113 7.49 8.95 4.75
N GLU A 114 8.28 9.94 5.16
CA GLU A 114 8.43 11.22 4.45
C GLU A 114 9.04 11.02 3.05
N GLU A 115 10.05 10.16 2.91
CA GLU A 115 10.62 9.78 1.61
C GLU A 115 9.56 9.19 0.69
N LEU A 116 8.75 8.25 1.19
CA LEU A 116 7.72 7.58 0.41
C LEU A 116 6.55 8.51 0.06
N LEU A 117 6.13 9.39 0.97
CA LEU A 117 5.12 10.42 0.70
C LEU A 117 5.57 11.37 -0.41
N LYS A 118 6.84 11.81 -0.42
CA LYS A 118 7.40 12.64 -1.49
C LYS A 118 7.46 11.93 -2.84
N ALA A 119 7.57 10.61 -2.83
CA ALA A 119 7.57 9.81 -4.07
C ALA A 119 6.15 9.50 -4.56
N ALA A 120 5.15 9.51 -3.70
CA ALA A 120 3.77 9.08 -3.97
C ALA A 120 2.96 10.10 -4.78
N THR A 121 1.89 9.63 -5.42
CA THR A 121 0.78 10.44 -5.93
C THR A 121 -0.54 10.09 -5.25
N VAL A 122 -0.67 8.88 -4.71
CA VAL A 122 -1.79 8.44 -3.91
C VAL A 122 -1.26 7.92 -2.58
N PHE A 123 -1.88 8.34 -1.50
CA PHE A 123 -1.55 7.91 -0.15
C PHE A 123 -2.77 7.26 0.50
N LYS A 124 -2.63 6.02 0.98
CA LYS A 124 -3.66 5.32 1.75
C LYS A 124 -3.18 5.10 3.17
N ILE A 125 -4.07 5.39 4.10
CA ILE A 125 -3.83 5.32 5.55
C ILE A 125 -5.13 4.93 6.25
N ASN A 126 -5.02 4.18 7.35
CA ASN A 126 -6.17 3.96 8.22
C ASN A 126 -6.24 4.99 9.37
N ASP A 127 -7.34 4.98 10.11
CA ASP A 127 -7.60 5.92 11.19
C ASP A 127 -6.62 5.79 12.36
N GLU A 128 -6.20 4.56 12.71
CA GLU A 128 -5.21 4.31 13.77
C GLU A 128 -3.81 4.80 13.35
N GLU A 129 -3.38 4.50 12.13
CA GLU A 129 -2.14 4.98 11.55
C GLU A 129 -2.12 6.51 11.43
N LEU A 130 -3.27 7.11 11.09
CA LEU A 130 -3.40 8.57 10.99
C LEU A 130 -3.15 9.25 12.35
N LEU A 131 -3.63 8.66 13.46
CA LEU A 131 -3.35 9.18 14.79
C LEU A 131 -1.84 9.20 15.08
N LEU A 132 -1.14 8.13 14.70
CA LEU A 132 0.31 8.02 14.87
C LEU A 132 1.07 9.04 14.01
N LEU A 133 0.64 9.22 12.75
CA LEU A 133 1.27 10.19 11.86
C LEU A 133 1.02 11.65 12.26
N ARG A 134 -0.13 11.96 12.85
CA ARG A 134 -0.40 13.30 13.38
C ARG A 134 0.66 13.74 14.40
N ASP A 135 1.01 12.85 15.31
CA ASP A 135 2.05 13.13 16.31
C ASP A 135 3.44 13.20 15.65
N MET A 136 3.72 12.29 14.73
CA MET A 136 5.01 12.19 14.05
C MET A 136 5.32 13.42 13.18
N PHE A 137 4.31 13.96 12.48
CA PHE A 137 4.45 15.06 11.52
C PHE A 137 3.95 16.41 12.06
N ASP A 138 3.55 16.48 13.34
CA ASP A 138 2.94 17.68 13.96
C ASP A 138 1.74 18.23 13.14
N ILE A 139 0.93 17.33 12.58
CA ILE A 139 -0.24 17.68 11.76
C ILE A 139 -1.43 17.94 12.68
N ARG A 140 -1.88 19.20 12.74
CA ARG A 140 -2.93 19.67 13.64
C ARG A 140 -4.30 19.75 12.95
N GLY A 141 -4.72 18.70 12.28
CA GLY A 141 -6.07 18.61 11.76
C GLY A 141 -7.09 18.32 12.87
N THR A 142 -8.28 18.88 12.79
CA THR A 142 -9.38 18.61 13.74
C THR A 142 -10.15 17.35 13.35
N SER A 143 -10.12 16.98 12.07
CA SER A 143 -10.77 15.79 11.52
C SER A 143 -9.79 14.94 10.70
N GLY A 144 -10.20 13.74 10.31
CA GLY A 144 -9.46 12.90 9.38
C GLY A 144 -9.36 13.56 8.00
N GLU A 145 -10.40 14.26 7.57
CA GLU A 145 -10.44 15.00 6.32
C GLU A 145 -9.44 16.16 6.33
N ASP A 146 -9.39 16.97 7.41
CA ASP A 146 -8.45 18.08 7.52
C ASP A 146 -7.00 17.60 7.47
N ALA A 147 -6.68 16.52 8.21
CA ALA A 147 -5.36 15.92 8.17
C ALA A 147 -5.01 15.41 6.77
N SER A 148 -5.96 14.80 6.07
CA SER A 148 -5.75 14.32 4.70
C SER A 148 -5.48 15.46 3.71
N ARG A 149 -6.15 16.59 3.87
CA ARG A 149 -5.89 17.81 3.06
C ARG A 149 -4.49 18.36 3.30
N LEU A 150 -4.02 18.37 4.56
CA LEU A 150 -2.66 18.79 4.89
C LEU A 150 -1.61 17.87 4.23
N PHE A 151 -1.82 16.56 4.22
CA PHE A 151 -0.95 15.63 3.47
C PHE A 151 -0.94 15.92 1.96
N ILE A 152 -2.10 16.22 1.37
CA ILE A 152 -2.20 16.60 -0.05
C ILE A 152 -1.37 17.86 -0.32
N GLU A 153 -1.51 18.88 0.51
CA GLU A 153 -0.82 20.16 0.34
C GLU A 153 0.69 20.03 0.55
N GLU A 154 1.11 19.38 1.63
CA GLU A 154 2.52 19.23 2.00
C GLU A 154 3.31 18.36 1.00
N PHE A 155 2.74 17.22 0.58
CA PHE A 155 3.45 16.26 -0.26
C PHE A 155 3.03 16.29 -1.73
N GLY A 156 2.08 17.14 -2.10
CA GLY A 156 1.64 17.26 -3.47
C GLY A 156 0.94 16.02 -4.01
N LEU A 157 0.17 15.32 -3.17
CA LEU A 157 -0.56 14.10 -3.54
C LEU A 157 -1.78 14.41 -4.41
N ASP A 158 -2.16 13.50 -5.29
CA ASP A 158 -3.40 13.61 -6.08
C ASP A 158 -4.62 13.14 -5.28
N TYR A 159 -4.42 12.09 -4.46
CA TYR A 159 -5.46 11.52 -3.59
C TYR A 159 -4.89 11.11 -2.23
N VAL A 160 -5.70 11.32 -1.19
CA VAL A 160 -5.54 10.63 0.11
C VAL A 160 -6.77 9.77 0.35
N ILE A 161 -6.54 8.52 0.74
CA ILE A 161 -7.55 7.54 1.07
C ILE A 161 -7.44 7.23 2.55
N LEU A 162 -8.46 7.61 3.31
CA LEU A 162 -8.59 7.30 4.73
C LEU A 162 -9.60 6.18 4.90
N THR A 163 -9.20 5.09 5.54
CA THR A 163 -10.08 3.97 5.88
C THR A 163 -10.28 3.88 7.39
N ALA A 164 -11.49 3.53 7.83
CA ALA A 164 -11.84 3.36 9.24
C ALA A 164 -12.49 1.97 9.45
N GLY A 165 -11.79 0.93 9.04
CA GLY A 165 -12.17 -0.46 9.21
C GLY A 165 -13.60 -0.75 8.72
N SER A 166 -14.46 -1.23 9.64
CA SER A 166 -15.87 -1.55 9.34
C SER A 166 -16.79 -0.34 9.34
N ALA A 167 -16.29 0.87 9.62
CA ALA A 167 -17.14 2.05 9.71
C ALA A 167 -17.32 2.73 8.36
N TYR A 168 -16.25 3.26 7.80
CA TYR A 168 -16.32 4.02 6.55
C TYR A 168 -14.95 4.12 5.86
N SER A 169 -14.97 4.64 4.64
CA SER A 169 -13.78 5.17 3.98
C SER A 169 -14.06 6.54 3.38
N THR A 170 -13.04 7.39 3.33
CA THR A 170 -13.10 8.73 2.73
C THR A 170 -11.93 8.89 1.78
N ILE A 171 -12.21 9.38 0.57
CA ILE A 171 -11.19 9.75 -0.41
C ILE A 171 -11.27 11.23 -0.68
N ILE A 172 -10.15 11.91 -0.55
CA ILE A 172 -10.00 13.34 -0.85
C ILE A 172 -9.06 13.49 -2.03
N SER A 173 -9.47 14.29 -3.02
CA SER A 173 -8.64 14.63 -4.17
C SER A 173 -7.97 16.00 -4.00
N ARG A 174 -6.84 16.20 -4.67
CA ARG A 174 -6.18 17.53 -4.79
C ARG A 174 -7.11 18.60 -5.37
N LYS A 175 -8.10 18.21 -6.17
CA LYS A 175 -9.08 19.12 -6.76
C LYS A 175 -10.17 19.56 -5.77
N GLY A 176 -10.13 19.05 -4.53
CA GLY A 176 -11.09 19.35 -3.48
C GLY A 176 -12.33 18.44 -3.48
N GLU A 177 -12.41 17.44 -4.37
CA GLU A 177 -13.49 16.45 -4.35
C GLU A 177 -13.34 15.57 -3.11
N VAL A 178 -14.47 15.26 -2.46
CA VAL A 178 -14.54 14.35 -1.30
C VAL A 178 -15.60 13.29 -1.58
N SER A 179 -15.25 12.05 -1.33
CA SER A 179 -16.18 10.93 -1.38
C SER A 179 -16.07 10.13 -0.09
N THR A 180 -17.15 10.07 0.69
CA THR A 180 -17.25 9.27 1.92
C THR A 180 -18.33 8.23 1.75
N LEU A 181 -18.03 6.97 2.03
CA LEU A 181 -18.93 5.84 1.95
C LEU A 181 -18.81 4.97 3.20
N ASP A 182 -19.94 4.54 3.72
CA ASP A 182 -19.97 3.55 4.79
C ASP A 182 -19.47 2.21 4.26
N THR A 183 -18.78 1.46 5.13
CA THR A 183 -18.38 0.09 4.81
C THR A 183 -19.61 -0.82 4.80
N PRO A 184 -19.87 -1.62 3.76
CA PRO A 184 -21.01 -2.53 3.71
C PRO A 184 -20.97 -3.54 4.87
N HIS A 185 -22.12 -3.74 5.51
CA HIS A 185 -22.25 -4.79 6.51
C HIS A 185 -22.38 -6.14 5.81
N VAL A 186 -21.34 -6.97 5.97
CA VAL A 186 -21.31 -8.34 5.46
C VAL A 186 -20.95 -9.30 6.59
N GLU A 187 -21.33 -10.55 6.45
CA GLU A 187 -20.84 -11.60 7.33
C GLU A 187 -19.35 -11.86 7.02
N VAL A 188 -18.48 -11.48 7.97
CA VAL A 188 -17.03 -11.49 7.77
C VAL A 188 -16.48 -12.87 8.14
N ASN A 189 -15.89 -13.56 7.19
CA ASN A 189 -15.11 -14.77 7.44
C ASN A 189 -13.62 -14.45 7.68
N ASP A 190 -13.08 -13.50 6.92
CA ASP A 190 -11.69 -13.04 6.99
C ASP A 190 -11.60 -11.62 6.44
N THR A 191 -10.72 -10.79 7.00
CA THR A 191 -10.46 -9.42 6.54
C THR A 191 -9.10 -9.27 5.84
N VAL A 192 -8.32 -10.35 5.75
CA VAL A 192 -7.02 -10.33 5.08
C VAL A 192 -7.21 -10.02 3.60
N GLY A 193 -6.48 -9.01 3.10
CA GLY A 193 -6.55 -8.60 1.71
C GLY A 193 -7.68 -7.62 1.37
N ALA A 194 -8.59 -7.28 2.30
CA ALA A 194 -9.66 -6.31 2.03
C ALA A 194 -9.08 -4.94 1.65
N GLY A 195 -8.03 -4.47 2.35
CA GLY A 195 -7.31 -3.25 2.00
C GLY A 195 -6.65 -3.31 0.62
N ASP A 196 -6.05 -4.46 0.27
CA ASP A 196 -5.40 -4.67 -1.02
C ASP A 196 -6.41 -4.70 -2.16
N SER A 197 -7.56 -5.38 -1.96
CA SER A 197 -8.68 -5.42 -2.91
C SER A 197 -9.24 -4.03 -3.16
N PHE A 198 -9.43 -3.24 -2.10
CA PHE A 198 -9.84 -1.84 -2.20
C PHE A 198 -8.83 -1.03 -3.02
N SER A 199 -7.53 -1.09 -2.68
CA SER A 199 -6.46 -0.35 -3.34
C SER A 199 -6.34 -0.72 -4.82
N GLY A 200 -6.39 -2.01 -5.13
CA GLY A 200 -6.36 -2.52 -6.49
C GLY A 200 -7.55 -2.07 -7.32
N THR A 201 -8.77 -2.19 -6.77
CA THR A 201 -10.00 -1.77 -7.45
C THR A 201 -10.02 -0.26 -7.67
N PHE A 202 -9.74 0.55 -6.65
CA PHE A 202 -9.67 2.01 -6.79
C PHE A 202 -8.70 2.42 -7.90
N THR A 203 -7.46 1.90 -7.84
CA THR A 203 -6.43 2.18 -8.85
C THR A 203 -6.89 1.83 -10.26
N ALA A 204 -7.40 0.63 -10.46
CA ALA A 204 -7.88 0.18 -11.77
C ALA A 204 -9.02 1.05 -12.29
N ARG A 205 -9.97 1.44 -11.43
CA ARG A 205 -11.14 2.23 -11.83
C ARG A 205 -10.78 3.66 -12.20
N ILE A 206 -9.87 4.31 -11.46
CA ILE A 206 -9.36 5.64 -11.82
C ILE A 206 -8.61 5.59 -13.16
N LEU A 207 -7.76 4.58 -13.38
CA LEU A 207 -7.04 4.40 -14.65
C LEU A 207 -7.96 4.13 -15.84
N LEU A 208 -9.11 3.52 -15.61
CA LEU A 208 -10.15 3.29 -16.62
C LEU A 208 -11.04 4.52 -16.87
N GLY A 209 -10.83 5.63 -16.14
CA GLY A 209 -11.50 6.89 -16.36
C GLY A 209 -12.81 7.07 -15.57
N ASP A 210 -13.07 6.26 -14.56
CA ASP A 210 -14.20 6.47 -13.64
C ASP A 210 -14.03 7.80 -12.88
N THR A 211 -15.13 8.41 -12.50
CA THR A 211 -15.13 9.51 -11.53
C THR A 211 -14.68 9.02 -10.15
N LEU A 212 -14.22 9.93 -9.30
CA LEU A 212 -13.82 9.61 -7.92
C LEU A 212 -14.91 8.82 -7.18
N ALA A 213 -16.15 9.27 -7.25
CA ALA A 213 -17.29 8.63 -6.58
C ALA A 213 -17.58 7.22 -7.11
N GLU A 214 -17.44 6.99 -8.41
CA GLU A 214 -17.66 5.68 -9.03
C GLU A 214 -16.53 4.70 -8.66
N ALA A 215 -15.28 5.16 -8.75
CA ALA A 215 -14.12 4.36 -8.37
C ALA A 215 -14.18 3.97 -6.89
N HIS A 216 -14.51 4.93 -6.01
CA HIS A 216 -14.67 4.69 -4.58
C HIS A 216 -15.78 3.67 -4.30
N ARG A 217 -16.98 3.87 -4.87
CA ARG A 217 -18.10 2.93 -4.67
C ARG A 217 -17.75 1.51 -5.12
N LYS A 218 -17.02 1.34 -6.22
CA LYS A 218 -16.58 0.02 -6.68
C LYS A 218 -15.54 -0.57 -5.75
N ALA A 219 -14.59 0.23 -5.25
CA ALA A 219 -13.57 -0.21 -4.31
C ALA A 219 -14.14 -0.69 -2.97
N VAL A 220 -15.18 0.00 -2.46
CA VAL A 220 -15.86 -0.38 -1.20
C VAL A 220 -16.66 -1.69 -1.34
N ASN A 221 -17.13 -2.02 -2.55
CA ASN A 221 -17.96 -3.22 -2.81
C ASN A 221 -17.15 -4.41 -3.36
N THR A 222 -15.82 -4.37 -3.31
CA THR A 222 -14.95 -5.48 -3.70
C THR A 222 -14.58 -6.33 -2.52
#